data_50de1279348b760966e1f56aaf72a48e
#
_entry.id   50de1279348b760966e1f56aaf72a48e
#
_cell.length_a   1.000
_cell.length_b   1.000
_cell.length_c   1.000
_cell.angle_alpha   90.00
_cell.angle_beta   90.00
_cell.angle_gamma   90.00
#
_symmetry.space_group_name_H-M   'P 1'
#
loop_
_entity.id
_entity.type
_entity.pdbx_description
1 polymer ?
#
loop_
_entity_poly.entity_id
_entity_poly.type
_entity_poly.pdbx_seq_one_letter_code
_entity_poly.pdbx_strand_id
1 'polypeptide(L)'
;MVGRTDAQPALRFSGYVMDFAAGQFPAMQGVDDAASNLARLRLRPLMELWEGGTLALEHESTLLWMSRDGVASLAYRDIAPRQAVDLRWHPVAENKLHFTHAIDRLYLRQNVSWGTFMLGRQRIQWGTGRIWNPTDLFHPLNPAAYDKIEKDGADAFTAKFHLGDFTDVQFVYNFRPAMDSANVGARFRTNVEEFDLSAMAGYFDRRSVLGADMAGNAFGAGVRAEVLWMDESREGRGNDFVRYILGMDYQISAELYVLMEYFRNGEGAARTRDYDLGRLYLGEIVQLARSYLYLGGGYQLHPLLYATGGVNFNLNDNSLFVQASALWSTGDNSAVHVGTLLPVADTGDEYWYYPASVYVRGEFHF
;
A
#
# COMPACT_ATOMS: atom_id res chain seq x y z
N MET A 1 5.51 -34.51 37.14
CA MET A 1 5.27 -33.06 37.29
C MET A 1 6.35 -32.34 36.48
N VAL A 2 6.03 -31.96 35.28
CA VAL A 2 6.93 -31.12 34.45
C VAL A 2 6.57 -29.69 34.81
N GLY A 3 7.50 -28.98 35.44
CA GLY A 3 7.31 -27.57 35.81
C GLY A 3 7.01 -26.73 34.57
N ARG A 4 5.84 -26.12 34.51
CA ARG A 4 5.58 -24.99 33.64
C ARG A 4 6.54 -23.87 34.04
N THR A 5 7.55 -23.63 33.28
CA THR A 5 8.24 -22.34 33.31
C THR A 5 7.24 -21.32 32.78
N ASP A 6 6.62 -20.55 33.68
CA ASP A 6 5.85 -19.38 33.33
C ASP A 6 6.80 -18.45 32.56
N ALA A 7 6.67 -18.42 31.24
CA ALA A 7 7.40 -17.47 30.42
C ALA A 7 6.93 -16.08 30.85
N GLN A 8 7.82 -15.30 31.46
CA GLN A 8 7.51 -13.91 31.79
C GLN A 8 7.15 -13.17 30.45
N PRO A 9 6.10 -12.36 30.46
CA PRO A 9 5.70 -11.62 29.28
C PRO A 9 6.89 -10.77 28.82
N ALA A 10 7.39 -11.06 27.61
CA ALA A 10 8.47 -10.30 27.02
C ALA A 10 7.87 -9.12 26.23
N LEU A 11 8.20 -7.90 26.65
CA LEU A 11 7.86 -6.69 25.94
C LEU A 11 9.01 -6.33 25.00
N ARG A 12 8.73 -6.29 23.70
CA ARG A 12 9.63 -5.74 22.68
C ARG A 12 9.12 -4.37 22.28
N PHE A 13 10.02 -3.43 22.14
CA PHE A 13 9.70 -2.07 21.76
C PHE A 13 10.54 -1.64 20.57
N SER A 14 9.92 -1.12 19.53
CA SER A 14 10.57 -0.55 18.36
C SER A 14 9.75 0.61 17.83
N GLY A 15 10.29 1.37 16.91
CA GLY A 15 9.59 2.47 16.30
C GLY A 15 10.45 3.24 15.32
N TYR A 16 9.91 4.34 14.83
CA TYR A 16 10.69 5.30 14.05
C TYR A 16 10.17 6.73 14.23
N VAL A 17 11.05 7.67 13.98
CA VAL A 17 10.73 9.08 13.75
C VAL A 17 11.04 9.39 12.31
N MET A 18 10.16 10.13 11.66
CA MET A 18 10.30 10.57 10.27
C MET A 18 9.94 12.05 10.17
N ASP A 19 10.73 12.80 9.42
CA ASP A 19 10.39 14.15 8.97
C ASP A 19 10.38 14.16 7.43
N PHE A 20 9.30 14.69 6.85
CA PHE A 20 9.07 14.72 5.41
C PHE A 20 8.69 16.13 4.98
N ALA A 21 9.52 16.78 4.20
CA ALA A 21 9.26 18.07 3.61
C ALA A 21 9.06 17.94 2.10
N ALA A 22 8.04 18.58 1.56
CA ALA A 22 7.75 18.56 0.12
C ALA A 22 7.34 19.94 -0.41
N GLY A 23 7.79 20.24 -1.63
CA GLY A 23 7.28 21.31 -2.47
C GLY A 23 6.46 20.73 -3.62
N GLN A 24 5.32 21.33 -3.93
CA GLN A 24 4.38 20.91 -4.96
C GLN A 24 4.11 22.06 -5.92
N PHE A 25 4.17 21.78 -7.22
CA PHE A 25 4.06 22.74 -8.32
C PHE A 25 3.00 22.26 -9.30
N PRO A 26 1.71 22.61 -9.08
CA PRO A 26 0.61 22.20 -9.94
C PRO A 26 0.69 22.86 -11.32
N ALA A 27 0.40 22.09 -12.39
CA ALA A 27 0.27 22.64 -13.73
C ALA A 27 -1.07 23.35 -13.97
N MET A 28 -2.06 23.14 -13.10
CA MET A 28 -3.43 23.68 -13.25
C MET A 28 -3.46 25.19 -12.98
N GLN A 29 -4.07 25.94 -13.90
CA GLN A 29 -4.26 27.39 -13.73
C GLN A 29 -5.15 27.70 -12.51
N GLY A 30 -4.73 28.65 -11.69
CA GLY A 30 -5.44 29.05 -10.48
C GLY A 30 -5.16 28.17 -9.25
N VAL A 31 -4.31 27.17 -9.40
CA VAL A 31 -3.77 26.37 -8.27
C VAL A 31 -2.32 26.79 -8.06
N ASP A 32 -2.06 27.38 -6.93
CA ASP A 32 -0.72 27.90 -6.61
C ASP A 32 0.21 26.83 -6.02
N ASP A 33 1.53 27.10 -6.08
CA ASP A 33 2.55 26.26 -5.45
C ASP A 33 2.31 26.11 -3.94
N ALA A 34 2.62 24.95 -3.43
CA ALA A 34 2.47 24.62 -2.02
C ALA A 34 3.70 23.96 -1.44
N ALA A 35 3.93 24.18 -0.15
CA ALA A 35 4.90 23.43 0.62
C ALA A 35 4.20 22.75 1.81
N SER A 36 4.71 21.61 2.18
CA SER A 36 4.24 20.86 3.35
C SER A 36 5.41 20.28 4.13
N ASN A 37 5.21 20.12 5.43
CA ASN A 37 6.10 19.36 6.30
C ASN A 37 5.27 18.42 7.17
N LEU A 38 5.69 17.18 7.26
CA LEU A 38 5.05 16.12 8.03
C LEU A 38 6.08 15.48 8.95
N ALA A 39 5.92 15.66 10.24
CA ALA A 39 6.68 14.94 11.25
C ALA A 39 5.83 13.76 11.77
N ARG A 40 6.42 12.56 11.84
CA ARG A 40 5.73 11.33 12.25
C ARG A 40 6.56 10.59 13.30
N LEU A 41 5.90 10.18 14.37
CA LEU A 41 6.42 9.22 15.35
C LEU A 41 5.56 7.97 15.31
N ARG A 42 6.16 6.80 15.10
CA ARG A 42 5.49 5.51 15.19
C ARG A 42 6.13 4.64 16.27
N LEU A 43 5.28 4.13 17.16
CA LEU A 43 5.67 3.26 18.27
C LEU A 43 5.04 1.89 18.06
N ARG A 44 5.83 0.83 18.28
CA ARG A 44 5.45 -0.57 18.01
C ARG A 44 5.76 -1.48 19.18
N PRO A 45 5.07 -1.33 20.32
CA PRO A 45 5.16 -2.33 21.40
C PRO A 45 4.52 -3.65 20.97
N LEU A 46 5.21 -4.75 21.27
CA LEU A 46 4.77 -6.10 21.04
C LEU A 46 4.98 -6.89 22.34
N MET A 47 3.91 -7.48 22.83
CA MET A 47 3.91 -8.23 24.09
C MET A 47 3.61 -9.70 23.85
N GLU A 48 4.49 -10.58 24.30
CA GLU A 48 4.23 -12.02 24.36
C GLU A 48 3.46 -12.31 25.64
N LEU A 49 2.20 -12.77 25.51
CA LEU A 49 1.29 -12.96 26.64
C LEU A 49 1.38 -14.39 27.21
N TRP A 50 1.49 -15.38 26.30
CA TRP A 50 1.61 -16.81 26.58
C TRP A 50 2.22 -17.52 25.39
N GLU A 51 2.43 -18.80 25.48
CA GLU A 51 2.98 -19.60 24.37
C GLU A 51 2.14 -19.46 23.09
N GLY A 52 2.74 -18.92 22.04
CA GLY A 52 2.10 -18.61 20.77
C GLY A 52 1.16 -17.40 20.77
N GLY A 53 0.87 -16.82 21.94
CA GLY A 53 -0.02 -15.66 22.10
C GLY A 53 0.72 -14.34 22.13
N THR A 54 0.38 -13.40 21.23
CA THR A 54 1.05 -12.10 21.09
C THR A 54 0.01 -10.99 20.96
N LEU A 55 0.18 -9.90 21.73
CA LEU A 55 -0.54 -8.64 21.56
C LEU A 55 0.39 -7.64 20.88
N ALA A 56 -0.05 -7.06 19.77
CA ALA A 56 0.65 -6.01 19.05
C ALA A 56 -0.15 -4.71 19.07
N LEU A 57 0.54 -3.60 19.30
CA LEU A 57 0.01 -2.25 19.18
C LEU A 57 0.97 -1.45 18.32
N GLU A 58 0.44 -0.70 17.35
CA GLU A 58 1.20 0.32 16.62
C GLU A 58 0.44 1.64 16.68
N HIS A 59 1.06 2.60 17.32
CA HIS A 59 0.54 3.95 17.48
C HIS A 59 1.34 4.91 16.61
N GLU A 60 0.64 5.77 15.89
CA GLU A 60 1.21 6.81 15.04
C GLU A 60 0.76 8.20 15.52
N SER A 61 1.71 9.12 15.65
CA SER A 61 1.47 10.53 15.88
C SER A 61 2.02 11.31 14.70
N THR A 62 1.19 12.09 14.05
CA THR A 62 1.55 12.85 12.84
C THR A 62 1.23 14.32 13.04
N LEU A 63 2.23 15.19 12.87
CA LEU A 63 2.10 16.62 12.79
C LEU A 63 2.31 17.04 11.33
N LEU A 64 1.28 17.59 10.72
CA LEU A 64 1.30 18.09 9.35
C LEU A 64 1.13 19.60 9.35
N TRP A 65 2.08 20.31 8.74
CA TRP A 65 1.99 21.70 8.40
C TRP A 65 1.90 21.89 6.89
N MET A 66 1.10 22.88 6.45
CA MET A 66 0.91 23.22 5.04
C MET A 66 1.00 24.74 4.85
N SER A 67 1.66 25.16 3.77
CA SER A 67 1.74 26.60 3.45
C SER A 67 0.40 27.20 3.02
N ARG A 68 -0.52 26.37 2.51
CA ARG A 68 -1.84 26.77 1.99
C ARG A 68 -2.95 25.84 2.44
N ASP A 69 -4.16 26.38 2.49
CA ASP A 69 -5.36 25.63 2.82
C ASP A 69 -5.74 24.69 1.67
N GLY A 70 -6.15 23.47 1.98
CA GLY A 70 -6.82 22.56 1.06
C GLY A 70 -5.95 21.71 0.13
N VAL A 71 -4.67 22.01 -0.06
CA VAL A 71 -3.80 21.27 -1.00
C VAL A 71 -3.44 19.87 -0.48
N ALA A 72 -3.23 19.71 0.81
CA ALA A 72 -2.96 18.41 1.41
C ALA A 72 -4.23 17.58 1.65
N SER A 73 -5.43 18.15 1.48
CA SER A 73 -6.68 17.42 1.71
C SER A 73 -6.86 16.22 0.78
N LEU A 74 -6.25 16.22 -0.40
CA LEU A 74 -6.30 15.10 -1.35
C LEU A 74 -5.36 13.95 -0.96
N ALA A 75 -4.17 14.26 -0.45
CA ALA A 75 -3.21 13.27 0.03
C ALA A 75 -3.55 12.78 1.45
N TYR A 76 -4.24 13.62 2.23
CA TYR A 76 -4.57 13.40 3.64
C TYR A 76 -6.02 13.03 3.88
N ARG A 77 -6.69 12.47 2.89
CA ARG A 77 -8.03 11.94 3.13
C ARG A 77 -7.95 10.79 4.10
N ASP A 78 -8.65 10.98 5.16
CA ASP A 78 -8.84 10.05 6.26
C ASP A 78 -9.80 8.90 5.85
N ILE A 79 -9.55 8.33 4.67
CA ILE A 79 -10.33 7.20 4.16
C ILE A 79 -9.68 5.93 4.67
N ALA A 80 -10.30 5.36 5.70
CA ALA A 80 -9.94 4.05 6.19
C ALA A 80 -11.06 3.04 5.88
N PRO A 81 -11.24 2.65 4.63
CA PRO A 81 -12.43 1.90 4.18
C PRO A 81 -12.52 0.51 4.78
N ARG A 82 -11.46 0.03 5.44
CA ARG A 82 -11.38 -1.32 6.02
C ARG A 82 -11.45 -1.34 7.54
N GLN A 83 -11.75 -0.20 8.17
CA GLN A 83 -11.83 -0.05 9.62
C GLN A 83 -13.29 0.03 10.07
N ALA A 84 -13.65 -0.74 11.11
CA ALA A 84 -14.97 -0.74 11.73
C ALA A 84 -15.06 0.27 12.87
N VAL A 85 -13.94 0.51 13.54
CA VAL A 85 -13.82 1.42 14.68
C VAL A 85 -12.89 2.55 14.30
N ASP A 86 -13.30 3.78 14.55
CA ASP A 86 -12.40 4.92 14.42
C ASP A 86 -11.47 4.98 15.65
N LEU A 87 -10.18 4.74 15.44
CA LEU A 87 -9.13 4.82 16.44
C LEU A 87 -8.17 5.98 16.12
N ARG A 88 -8.73 7.08 15.63
CA ARG A 88 -8.01 8.31 15.32
C ARG A 88 -8.63 9.46 16.08
N TRP A 89 -7.80 10.39 16.48
CA TRP A 89 -8.23 11.64 17.09
C TRP A 89 -7.32 12.78 16.64
N HIS A 90 -7.90 13.95 16.54
CA HIS A 90 -7.28 15.15 15.98
C HIS A 90 -7.22 16.25 17.05
N PRO A 91 -6.19 16.28 17.93
CA PRO A 91 -6.04 17.32 18.94
C PRO A 91 -5.94 18.73 18.35
N VAL A 92 -5.37 18.84 17.13
CA VAL A 92 -5.31 20.09 16.38
C VAL A 92 -5.79 19.79 14.95
N ALA A 93 -6.77 20.57 14.47
CA ALA A 93 -7.32 20.51 13.13
C ALA A 93 -7.58 21.93 12.63
N GLU A 94 -6.51 22.69 12.41
CA GLU A 94 -6.53 24.03 11.86
C GLU A 94 -6.23 24.00 10.35
N ASN A 95 -6.57 25.09 9.64
CA ASN A 95 -6.45 25.15 8.18
C ASN A 95 -5.08 24.73 7.64
N LYS A 96 -3.99 25.05 8.38
CA LYS A 96 -2.60 24.78 7.95
C LYS A 96 -1.83 23.86 8.87
N LEU A 97 -2.41 23.48 10.00
CA LEU A 97 -1.75 22.66 11.00
C LEU A 97 -2.69 21.56 11.49
N HIS A 98 -2.29 20.32 11.30
CA HIS A 98 -3.03 19.16 11.76
C HIS A 98 -2.13 18.29 12.64
N PHE A 99 -2.63 17.98 13.83
CA PHE A 99 -1.98 16.99 14.69
C PHE A 99 -2.94 15.84 14.90
N THR A 100 -2.50 14.66 14.50
CA THR A 100 -3.33 13.45 14.49
C THR A 100 -2.63 12.35 15.27
N HIS A 101 -3.37 11.62 16.05
CA HIS A 101 -2.98 10.34 16.59
C HIS A 101 -3.83 9.24 15.94
N ALA A 102 -3.22 8.09 15.71
CA ALA A 102 -3.91 6.91 15.17
C ALA A 102 -3.37 5.63 15.80
N ILE A 103 -4.24 4.68 16.09
CA ILE A 103 -3.86 3.30 16.34
C ILE A 103 -4.03 2.56 15.01
N ASP A 104 -2.91 2.29 14.35
CA ASP A 104 -2.88 1.67 13.04
C ASP A 104 -2.85 0.14 13.10
N ARG A 105 -2.34 -0.42 14.21
CA ARG A 105 -2.40 -1.85 14.51
C ARG A 105 -2.79 -2.05 15.96
N LEU A 106 -3.75 -2.93 16.18
CA LEU A 106 -4.12 -3.42 17.51
C LEU A 106 -4.74 -4.80 17.34
N TYR A 107 -3.95 -5.83 17.53
CA TYR A 107 -4.43 -7.19 17.35
C TYR A 107 -3.83 -8.18 18.35
N LEU A 108 -4.63 -9.22 18.64
CA LEU A 108 -4.20 -10.42 19.30
C LEU A 108 -3.90 -11.48 18.23
N ARG A 109 -2.73 -12.11 18.32
CA ARG A 109 -2.32 -13.23 17.46
C ARG A 109 -2.11 -14.47 18.32
N GLN A 110 -2.64 -15.60 17.86
CA GLN A 110 -2.37 -16.93 18.41
C GLN A 110 -1.78 -17.82 17.32
N ASN A 111 -0.57 -18.29 17.54
CA ASN A 111 0.06 -19.32 16.73
C ASN A 111 -0.12 -20.68 17.39
N VAL A 112 -0.48 -21.67 16.59
CA VAL A 112 -0.50 -23.09 16.95
C VAL A 112 0.23 -23.88 15.87
N SER A 113 0.56 -25.14 16.11
CA SER A 113 1.34 -25.94 15.15
C SER A 113 0.71 -26.07 13.77
N TRP A 114 -0.62 -26.01 13.67
CA TRP A 114 -1.38 -26.19 12.44
C TRP A 114 -2.01 -24.88 11.90
N GLY A 115 -1.77 -23.73 12.55
CA GLY A 115 -2.37 -22.50 12.08
C GLY A 115 -2.02 -21.24 12.86
N THR A 116 -2.48 -20.11 12.34
CA THR A 116 -2.35 -18.79 12.95
C THR A 116 -3.71 -18.09 12.93
N PHE A 117 -4.12 -17.56 14.07
CA PHE A 117 -5.36 -16.81 14.24
C PHE A 117 -5.03 -15.39 14.68
N MET A 118 -5.70 -14.40 14.08
CA MET A 118 -5.53 -13.01 14.48
C MET A 118 -6.89 -12.31 14.54
N LEU A 119 -7.07 -11.48 15.57
CA LEU A 119 -8.27 -10.68 15.78
C LEU A 119 -7.89 -9.25 16.11
N GLY A 120 -8.48 -8.29 15.41
CA GLY A 120 -8.28 -6.87 15.60
C GLY A 120 -7.75 -6.17 14.36
N ARG A 121 -7.23 -4.94 14.54
CA ARG A 121 -6.68 -4.13 13.46
C ARG A 121 -5.31 -4.66 13.05
N GLN A 122 -5.20 -5.20 11.86
CA GLN A 122 -4.04 -5.91 11.36
C GLN A 122 -3.78 -5.61 9.89
N ARG A 123 -2.56 -5.88 9.42
CA ARG A 123 -2.25 -5.85 7.99
C ARG A 123 -2.59 -7.20 7.37
N ILE A 124 -3.38 -7.16 6.29
CA ILE A 124 -3.67 -8.32 5.47
C ILE A 124 -3.11 -8.02 4.09
N GLN A 125 -2.16 -8.81 3.64
CA GLN A 125 -1.50 -8.59 2.36
C GLN A 125 -1.76 -9.77 1.44
N TRP A 126 -2.42 -9.47 0.32
CA TRP A 126 -2.58 -10.35 -0.81
C TRP A 126 -1.88 -9.75 -2.03
N GLY A 127 -1.60 -10.58 -3.04
CA GLY A 127 -0.92 -10.12 -4.24
C GLY A 127 0.61 -10.14 -4.17
N THR A 128 1.22 -10.03 -5.32
CA THR A 128 2.66 -10.21 -5.58
C THR A 128 3.29 -9.07 -6.38
N GLY A 129 2.48 -8.16 -6.95
CA GLY A 129 2.92 -7.06 -7.78
C GLY A 129 3.85 -6.09 -7.07
N ARG A 130 4.73 -5.46 -7.82
CA ARG A 130 5.70 -4.49 -7.30
C ARG A 130 5.17 -3.07 -7.29
N ILE A 131 4.42 -2.70 -8.32
CA ILE A 131 3.86 -1.36 -8.51
C ILE A 131 2.36 -1.40 -8.27
N TRP A 132 1.65 -2.30 -8.93
CA TRP A 132 0.22 -2.48 -8.77
C TRP A 132 -0.07 -3.83 -8.14
N ASN A 133 -1.13 -3.90 -7.34
CA ASN A 133 -1.58 -5.12 -6.68
C ASN A 133 -3.10 -5.25 -6.79
N PRO A 134 -3.63 -5.70 -7.93
CA PRO A 134 -5.07 -5.88 -8.11
C PRO A 134 -5.73 -6.76 -7.07
N THR A 135 -5.03 -7.78 -6.59
CA THR A 135 -5.53 -8.76 -5.63
C THR A 135 -5.41 -8.31 -4.16
N ASP A 136 -4.72 -7.17 -3.87
CA ASP A 136 -4.67 -6.59 -2.52
C ASP A 136 -5.94 -5.77 -2.22
N LEU A 137 -7.02 -6.46 -1.94
CA LEU A 137 -8.34 -5.87 -1.70
C LEU A 137 -8.49 -5.19 -0.33
N PHE A 138 -7.60 -5.50 0.61
CA PHE A 138 -7.64 -4.94 1.96
C PHE A 138 -6.90 -3.61 2.08
N HIS A 139 -5.91 -3.39 1.21
CA HIS A 139 -5.03 -2.21 1.28
C HIS A 139 -4.76 -1.65 -0.11
N PRO A 140 -5.77 -1.13 -0.81
CA PRO A 140 -5.56 -0.52 -2.10
C PRO A 140 -4.52 0.61 -1.97
N LEU A 141 -3.45 0.51 -2.76
CA LEU A 141 -2.41 1.53 -2.80
C LEU A 141 -2.97 2.78 -3.45
N ASN A 142 -2.77 3.92 -2.80
CA ASN A 142 -2.81 5.20 -3.47
C ASN A 142 -1.39 5.53 -3.97
N PRO A 143 -1.11 5.50 -5.28
CA PRO A 143 0.22 5.79 -5.82
C PRO A 143 0.71 7.22 -5.52
N ALA A 144 -0.21 8.12 -5.16
CA ALA A 144 0.10 9.50 -4.80
C ALA A 144 0.47 9.67 -3.30
N ALA A 145 0.32 8.63 -2.49
CA ALA A 145 0.66 8.68 -1.07
C ALA A 145 2.12 8.23 -0.83
N TYR A 146 3.05 8.99 -1.34
CA TYR A 146 4.50 8.75 -1.21
C TYR A 146 5.08 9.06 0.18
N ASP A 147 4.30 9.68 1.06
CA ASP A 147 4.63 9.90 2.47
C ASP A 147 4.37 8.66 3.33
N LYS A 148 3.54 7.73 2.88
CA LYS A 148 3.22 6.52 3.63
C LYS A 148 4.27 5.43 3.39
N ILE A 149 4.99 5.09 4.46
CA ILE A 149 5.92 3.95 4.47
C ILE A 149 5.13 2.63 4.54
N GLU A 150 3.97 2.65 5.20
CA GLU A 150 3.17 1.45 5.47
C GLU A 150 1.69 1.67 5.11
N LYS A 151 1.05 0.58 4.69
CA LYS A 151 -0.39 0.55 4.41
C LYS A 151 -1.18 0.51 5.71
N ASP A 152 -2.35 1.15 5.74
CA ASP A 152 -3.24 1.20 6.91
C ASP A 152 -3.73 -0.20 7.32
N GLY A 153 -4.08 -0.39 8.59
CA GLY A 153 -4.65 -1.63 9.11
C GLY A 153 -6.13 -1.81 8.76
N ALA A 154 -6.52 -3.08 8.64
CA ALA A 154 -7.91 -3.49 8.51
C ALA A 154 -8.39 -4.14 9.81
N ASP A 155 -9.61 -3.81 10.26
CA ASP A 155 -10.25 -4.47 11.41
C ASP A 155 -10.78 -5.82 10.95
N ALA A 156 -10.15 -6.92 11.39
CA ALA A 156 -10.48 -8.24 10.87
C ALA A 156 -10.26 -9.38 11.89
N PHE A 157 -10.94 -10.46 11.61
CA PHE A 157 -10.55 -11.79 12.07
C PHE A 157 -9.91 -12.53 10.90
N THR A 158 -8.73 -13.10 11.10
CA THR A 158 -8.07 -13.97 10.12
C THR A 158 -7.75 -15.32 10.74
N ALA A 159 -7.97 -16.37 9.96
CA ALA A 159 -7.60 -17.74 10.30
C ALA A 159 -6.79 -18.33 9.16
N LYS A 160 -5.53 -18.67 9.42
CA LYS A 160 -4.64 -19.31 8.47
C LYS A 160 -4.37 -20.74 8.94
N PHE A 161 -4.61 -21.70 8.08
CA PHE A 161 -4.37 -23.13 8.31
C PHE A 161 -3.18 -23.58 7.47
N HIS A 162 -2.17 -24.15 8.12
CA HIS A 162 -0.99 -24.71 7.48
C HIS A 162 -1.30 -26.15 7.04
N LEU A 163 -1.33 -26.42 5.75
CA LEU A 163 -1.60 -27.72 5.16
C LEU A 163 -0.31 -28.47 4.78
N GLY A 164 0.82 -27.79 4.83
CA GLY A 164 2.15 -28.27 4.52
C GLY A 164 3.17 -27.16 4.69
N ASP A 165 4.42 -27.40 4.35
CA ASP A 165 5.51 -26.42 4.54
C ASP A 165 5.30 -25.14 3.73
N PHE A 166 4.71 -25.25 2.54
CA PHE A 166 4.49 -24.14 1.59
C PHE A 166 3.03 -23.97 1.20
N THR A 167 2.12 -24.74 1.83
CA THR A 167 0.69 -24.73 1.46
C THR A 167 -0.14 -24.24 2.64
N ASP A 168 -0.95 -23.22 2.41
CA ASP A 168 -1.87 -22.69 3.42
C ASP A 168 -3.23 -22.29 2.82
N VAL A 169 -4.24 -22.26 3.69
CA VAL A 169 -5.54 -21.65 3.43
C VAL A 169 -5.77 -20.56 4.44
N GLN A 170 -6.07 -19.36 4.00
CA GLN A 170 -6.40 -18.22 4.84
C GLN A 170 -7.85 -17.81 4.63
N PHE A 171 -8.59 -17.65 5.71
CA PHE A 171 -9.90 -17.03 5.74
C PHE A 171 -9.79 -15.65 6.37
N VAL A 172 -10.55 -14.68 5.85
CA VAL A 172 -10.60 -13.32 6.36
C VAL A 172 -12.03 -12.88 6.47
N TYR A 173 -12.39 -12.31 7.61
CA TYR A 173 -13.61 -11.56 7.83
C TYR A 173 -13.21 -10.15 8.24
N ASN A 174 -13.41 -9.17 7.36
CA ASN A 174 -13.11 -7.76 7.63
C ASN A 174 -14.37 -7.07 8.14
N PHE A 175 -14.31 -6.60 9.37
CA PHE A 175 -15.37 -5.84 10.00
C PHE A 175 -15.50 -4.45 9.38
N ARG A 176 -16.74 -4.01 9.19
CA ARG A 176 -17.08 -2.68 8.69
C ARG A 176 -18.11 -2.05 9.62
N PRO A 177 -18.28 -0.69 9.60
CA PRO A 177 -19.28 -0.03 10.44
C PRO A 177 -20.69 -0.57 10.25
N ALA A 178 -21.07 -0.94 9.03
CA ALA A 178 -22.33 -1.62 8.72
C ALA A 178 -22.06 -3.10 8.43
N MET A 179 -22.78 -4.00 9.09
CA MET A 179 -22.60 -5.45 8.94
C MET A 179 -22.86 -5.95 7.51
N ASP A 180 -23.75 -5.30 6.77
CA ASP A 180 -24.06 -5.63 5.37
C ASP A 180 -22.95 -5.23 4.40
N SER A 181 -21.96 -4.45 4.85
CA SER A 181 -20.79 -4.05 4.09
C SER A 181 -19.51 -4.82 4.48
N ALA A 182 -19.61 -5.80 5.39
CA ALA A 182 -18.45 -6.64 5.76
C ALA A 182 -17.86 -7.33 4.53
N ASN A 183 -16.53 -7.43 4.51
CA ASN A 183 -15.82 -8.15 3.46
C ASN A 183 -15.44 -9.54 3.98
N VAL A 184 -15.58 -10.54 3.12
CA VAL A 184 -15.24 -11.93 3.43
C VAL A 184 -14.40 -12.48 2.29
N GLY A 185 -13.32 -13.17 2.61
CA GLY A 185 -12.49 -13.79 1.60
C GLY A 185 -11.79 -15.06 2.09
N ALA A 186 -11.46 -15.90 1.13
CA ALA A 186 -10.60 -17.06 1.32
C ALA A 186 -9.49 -17.03 0.26
N ARG A 187 -8.27 -17.40 0.68
CA ARG A 187 -7.09 -17.54 -0.18
C ARG A 187 -6.45 -18.88 0.08
N PHE A 188 -6.24 -19.64 -0.96
CA PHE A 188 -5.37 -20.82 -0.99
C PHE A 188 -4.01 -20.40 -1.55
N ARG A 189 -2.92 -20.82 -0.94
CA ARG A 189 -1.56 -20.61 -1.42
C ARG A 189 -0.78 -21.92 -1.39
N THR A 190 0.02 -22.13 -2.40
CA THR A 190 0.95 -23.27 -2.49
C THR A 190 2.19 -22.85 -3.28
N ASN A 191 3.24 -23.66 -3.16
CA ASN A 191 4.43 -23.53 -3.99
C ASN A 191 4.54 -24.77 -4.89
N VAL A 192 4.85 -24.54 -6.16
CA VAL A 192 5.14 -25.61 -7.13
C VAL A 192 6.46 -25.25 -7.80
N GLU A 193 7.48 -26.03 -7.50
CA GLU A 193 8.86 -25.79 -7.96
C GLU A 193 9.36 -24.40 -7.54
N GLU A 194 9.59 -23.50 -8.50
CA GLU A 194 10.08 -22.13 -8.26
C GLU A 194 8.95 -21.08 -8.21
N PHE A 195 7.68 -21.53 -8.24
CA PHE A 195 6.53 -20.63 -8.31
C PHE A 195 5.64 -20.72 -7.07
N ASP A 196 5.45 -19.60 -6.41
CA ASP A 196 4.37 -19.40 -5.47
C ASP A 196 3.09 -19.11 -6.25
N LEU A 197 2.05 -19.87 -5.96
CA LEU A 197 0.74 -19.78 -6.62
C LEU A 197 -0.33 -19.50 -5.56
N SER A 198 -1.27 -18.60 -5.87
CA SER A 198 -2.43 -18.38 -5.02
C SER A 198 -3.71 -18.30 -5.85
N ALA A 199 -4.81 -18.75 -5.24
CA ALA A 199 -6.16 -18.52 -5.73
C ALA A 199 -7.01 -17.94 -4.60
N MET A 200 -7.90 -17.02 -4.92
CA MET A 200 -8.75 -16.36 -3.94
C MET A 200 -10.16 -16.18 -4.44
N ALA A 201 -11.10 -16.19 -3.50
CA ALA A 201 -12.49 -15.88 -3.75
C ALA A 201 -13.06 -15.12 -2.56
N GLY A 202 -14.06 -14.28 -2.79
CA GLY A 202 -14.68 -13.54 -1.70
C GLY A 202 -15.81 -12.62 -2.13
N TYR A 203 -16.22 -11.81 -1.15
CA TYR A 203 -17.21 -10.77 -1.31
C TYR A 203 -16.67 -9.48 -0.70
N PHE A 204 -16.38 -8.51 -1.54
CA PHE A 204 -15.73 -7.26 -1.17
C PHE A 204 -16.48 -6.06 -1.71
N ASP A 205 -16.78 -5.10 -0.83
CA ASP A 205 -17.51 -3.88 -1.17
C ASP A 205 -18.79 -4.17 -1.97
N ARG A 206 -19.53 -5.22 -1.50
CA ARG A 206 -20.79 -5.72 -2.10
C ARG A 206 -20.63 -6.38 -3.48
N ARG A 207 -19.41 -6.79 -3.85
CA ARG A 207 -19.09 -7.44 -5.13
C ARG A 207 -18.51 -8.82 -4.90
N SER A 208 -18.92 -9.77 -5.71
CA SER A 208 -18.24 -11.08 -5.76
C SER A 208 -16.87 -10.90 -6.44
N VAL A 209 -15.85 -11.52 -5.92
CA VAL A 209 -14.50 -11.46 -6.47
C VAL A 209 -13.90 -12.84 -6.62
N LEU A 210 -13.17 -13.03 -7.72
CA LEU A 210 -12.31 -14.18 -7.96
C LEU A 210 -10.95 -13.67 -8.40
N GLY A 211 -9.88 -14.24 -7.86
CA GLY A 211 -8.54 -13.82 -8.19
C GLY A 211 -7.55 -14.96 -8.14
N ALA A 212 -6.42 -14.72 -8.77
CA ALA A 212 -5.25 -15.57 -8.67
C ALA A 212 -3.99 -14.74 -8.79
N ASP A 213 -2.92 -15.20 -8.17
CA ASP A 213 -1.60 -14.61 -8.30
C ASP A 213 -0.52 -15.69 -8.43
N MET A 214 0.58 -15.32 -9.10
CA MET A 214 1.78 -16.12 -9.18
C MET A 214 3.02 -15.23 -9.07
N ALA A 215 4.05 -15.75 -8.42
CA ALA A 215 5.39 -15.16 -8.40
C ALA A 215 6.44 -16.27 -8.39
N GLY A 216 7.51 -16.09 -9.13
CA GLY A 216 8.59 -17.08 -9.19
C GLY A 216 9.74 -16.59 -10.04
N ASN A 217 10.66 -17.51 -10.34
CA ASN A 217 11.81 -17.25 -11.18
C ASN A 217 11.68 -18.04 -12.50
N ALA A 218 11.94 -17.35 -13.60
CA ALA A 218 12.04 -17.96 -14.92
C ALA A 218 13.22 -17.35 -15.69
N PHE A 219 14.12 -18.18 -16.19
CA PHE A 219 15.30 -17.76 -16.97
C PHE A 219 16.20 -16.74 -16.24
N GLY A 220 16.27 -16.83 -14.89
CA GLY A 220 17.04 -15.93 -14.05
C GLY A 220 16.34 -14.58 -13.75
N ALA A 221 15.14 -14.35 -14.26
CA ALA A 221 14.32 -13.20 -13.99
C ALA A 221 13.22 -13.54 -12.97
N GLY A 222 12.90 -12.61 -12.08
CA GLY A 222 11.68 -12.65 -11.29
C GLY A 222 10.49 -12.36 -12.18
N VAL A 223 9.47 -13.23 -12.18
CA VAL A 223 8.22 -13.04 -12.94
C VAL A 223 7.02 -13.06 -12.02
N ARG A 224 6.01 -12.23 -12.34
CA ARG A 224 4.77 -12.09 -11.56
C ARG A 224 3.58 -11.91 -12.46
N ALA A 225 2.46 -12.44 -12.02
CA ALA A 225 1.17 -12.14 -12.62
C ALA A 225 0.09 -12.15 -11.53
N GLU A 226 -0.86 -11.25 -11.66
CA GLU A 226 -2.09 -11.25 -10.87
C GLU A 226 -3.27 -11.07 -11.81
N VAL A 227 -4.38 -11.67 -11.47
CA VAL A 227 -5.67 -11.45 -12.13
C VAL A 227 -6.76 -11.38 -11.07
N LEU A 228 -7.66 -10.41 -11.22
CA LEU A 228 -8.83 -10.22 -10.38
C LEU A 228 -10.04 -9.95 -11.26
N TRP A 229 -11.06 -10.78 -11.15
CA TRP A 229 -12.39 -10.52 -11.68
C TRP A 229 -13.30 -10.00 -10.57
N MET A 230 -14.11 -8.98 -10.89
CA MET A 230 -15.11 -8.39 -9.99
C MET A 230 -16.45 -8.28 -10.67
N ASP A 231 -17.50 -8.72 -9.97
CA ASP A 231 -18.90 -8.61 -10.39
C ASP A 231 -19.44 -7.23 -10.00
N GLU A 232 -19.79 -6.40 -10.98
CA GLU A 232 -20.47 -5.11 -10.76
C GLU A 232 -21.98 -5.16 -11.04
N SER A 233 -22.49 -6.26 -11.54
CA SER A 233 -23.88 -6.38 -12.02
C SER A 233 -24.92 -6.14 -10.91
N ARG A 234 -24.58 -6.37 -9.65
CA ARG A 234 -25.50 -6.22 -8.51
C ARG A 234 -25.79 -4.78 -8.07
N GLU A 235 -24.91 -3.85 -8.36
CA GLU A 235 -25.10 -2.42 -8.00
C GLU A 235 -25.69 -1.57 -9.12
N GLY A 236 -25.92 -2.14 -10.31
CA GLY A 236 -26.45 -1.40 -11.47
C GLY A 236 -25.49 -0.34 -12.02
N ARG A 237 -24.22 -0.38 -11.64
CA ARG A 237 -23.21 0.63 -11.96
C ARG A 237 -22.34 0.29 -13.17
N GLY A 238 -22.50 -0.87 -13.78
CA GLY A 238 -21.66 -1.23 -14.92
C GLY A 238 -21.66 -2.72 -15.25
N ASN A 239 -20.65 -3.11 -16.01
CA ASN A 239 -20.39 -4.49 -16.37
C ASN A 239 -19.27 -5.04 -15.49
N ASP A 240 -19.23 -6.35 -15.35
CA ASP A 240 -18.12 -7.06 -14.75
C ASP A 240 -16.80 -6.59 -15.39
N PHE A 241 -15.76 -6.54 -14.58
CA PHE A 241 -14.45 -6.18 -15.08
C PHE A 241 -13.33 -7.08 -14.56
N VAL A 242 -12.23 -7.05 -15.29
CA VAL A 242 -11.00 -7.78 -14.92
C VAL A 242 -9.87 -6.77 -14.78
N ARG A 243 -9.13 -6.88 -13.68
CA ARG A 243 -7.83 -6.23 -13.48
C ARG A 243 -6.75 -7.27 -13.52
N TYR A 244 -5.61 -6.97 -14.15
CA TYR A 244 -4.46 -7.87 -14.09
C TYR A 244 -3.14 -7.12 -14.24
N ILE A 245 -2.07 -7.73 -13.72
CA ILE A 245 -0.70 -7.31 -13.94
C ILE A 245 0.11 -8.44 -14.57
N LEU A 246 1.14 -8.03 -15.31
CA LEU A 246 2.24 -8.88 -15.75
C LEU A 246 3.53 -8.13 -15.44
N GLY A 247 4.37 -8.69 -14.59
CA GLY A 247 5.60 -8.07 -14.12
C GLY A 247 6.83 -8.96 -14.32
N MET A 248 7.94 -8.31 -14.59
CA MET A 248 9.25 -8.93 -14.66
C MET A 248 10.28 -8.02 -14.03
N ASP A 249 11.21 -8.62 -13.28
CA ASP A 249 12.35 -7.90 -12.71
C ASP A 249 13.62 -8.72 -12.87
N TYR A 250 14.76 -8.01 -12.99
CA TYR A 250 16.04 -8.66 -13.23
C TYR A 250 17.18 -7.89 -12.57
N GLN A 251 18.09 -8.64 -11.94
CA GLN A 251 19.35 -8.10 -11.42
C GLN A 251 20.40 -8.20 -12.53
N ILE A 252 20.68 -7.07 -13.22
CA ILE A 252 21.62 -7.03 -14.36
C ILE A 252 23.06 -7.15 -13.87
N SER A 253 23.39 -6.48 -12.76
CA SER A 253 24.69 -6.57 -12.08
C SER A 253 24.49 -6.54 -10.57
N ALA A 254 25.57 -6.62 -9.80
CA ALA A 254 25.49 -6.47 -8.34
C ALA A 254 24.85 -5.12 -7.93
N GLU A 255 25.01 -4.10 -8.76
CA GLU A 255 24.55 -2.73 -8.48
C GLU A 255 23.24 -2.37 -9.18
N LEU A 256 22.92 -2.99 -10.35
CA LEU A 256 21.81 -2.57 -11.22
C LEU A 256 20.66 -3.57 -11.20
N TYR A 257 19.53 -3.12 -10.68
CA TYR A 257 18.24 -3.80 -10.72
C TYR A 257 17.29 -3.08 -11.66
N VAL A 258 16.50 -3.82 -12.46
CA VAL A 258 15.48 -3.28 -13.37
C VAL A 258 14.15 -3.98 -13.17
N LEU A 259 13.08 -3.26 -13.43
CA LEU A 259 11.70 -3.71 -13.25
C LEU A 259 10.83 -3.19 -14.40
N MET A 260 9.98 -4.07 -14.91
CA MET A 260 8.89 -3.73 -15.82
C MET A 260 7.60 -4.35 -15.30
N GLU A 261 6.51 -3.59 -15.29
CA GLU A 261 5.18 -4.09 -14.92
C GLU A 261 4.11 -3.44 -15.80
N TYR A 262 3.29 -4.27 -16.43
CA TYR A 262 2.11 -3.85 -17.17
C TYR A 262 0.87 -4.03 -16.30
N PHE A 263 -0.01 -3.04 -16.28
CA PHE A 263 -1.28 -3.10 -15.57
C PHE A 263 -2.47 -2.85 -16.51
N ARG A 264 -3.43 -3.75 -16.45
CA ARG A 264 -4.75 -3.58 -17.05
C ARG A 264 -5.78 -3.31 -15.97
N ASN A 265 -6.32 -2.11 -15.97
CA ASN A 265 -7.42 -1.69 -15.11
C ASN A 265 -8.74 -1.80 -15.89
N GLY A 266 -9.48 -2.88 -15.72
CA GLY A 266 -10.73 -3.11 -16.46
C GLY A 266 -11.82 -2.09 -16.15
N GLU A 267 -11.78 -1.48 -14.95
CA GLU A 267 -12.70 -0.42 -14.52
C GLU A 267 -12.33 0.95 -15.12
N GLY A 268 -11.08 1.12 -15.55
CA GLY A 268 -10.58 2.38 -16.09
C GLY A 268 -11.16 2.74 -17.46
N ALA A 269 -11.11 4.02 -17.78
CA ALA A 269 -11.57 4.55 -19.06
C ALA A 269 -10.52 4.42 -20.17
N ALA A 270 -10.96 4.25 -21.41
CA ALA A 270 -10.09 4.18 -22.59
C ALA A 270 -9.79 5.55 -23.20
N ARG A 271 -10.53 6.59 -22.81
CA ARG A 271 -10.44 7.95 -23.37
C ARG A 271 -10.52 8.97 -22.23
N THR A 272 -9.78 10.06 -22.35
CA THR A 272 -9.72 11.14 -21.34
C THR A 272 -11.09 11.74 -21.04
N ARG A 273 -11.97 11.89 -22.01
CA ARG A 273 -13.33 12.42 -21.82
C ARG A 273 -14.22 11.55 -20.91
N ASP A 274 -13.86 10.29 -20.73
CA ASP A 274 -14.59 9.30 -19.93
C ASP A 274 -13.94 9.11 -18.54
N TYR A 275 -12.93 9.92 -18.20
CA TYR A 275 -12.24 9.88 -16.91
C TYR A 275 -13.15 10.34 -15.77
N ASP A 276 -13.30 9.50 -14.74
CA ASP A 276 -14.11 9.81 -13.57
C ASP A 276 -13.25 10.47 -12.48
N LEU A 277 -13.04 11.77 -12.63
CA LEU A 277 -12.32 12.59 -11.66
C LEU A 277 -13.03 12.64 -10.31
N GLY A 278 -14.35 12.49 -10.30
CA GLY A 278 -15.14 12.47 -9.05
C GLY A 278 -14.77 11.26 -8.20
N ARG A 279 -14.71 10.07 -8.78
CA ARG A 279 -14.30 8.85 -8.07
C ARG A 279 -12.83 8.88 -7.65
N LEU A 280 -11.94 9.44 -8.49
CA LEU A 280 -10.55 9.67 -8.10
C LEU A 280 -10.47 10.63 -6.91
N TYR A 281 -11.20 11.74 -6.98
CA TYR A 281 -11.27 12.71 -5.89
C TYR A 281 -11.84 12.10 -4.61
N LEU A 282 -12.83 11.22 -4.68
CA LEU A 282 -13.40 10.49 -3.54
C LEU A 282 -12.49 9.35 -3.04
N GLY A 283 -11.39 9.04 -3.73
CA GLY A 283 -10.51 7.93 -3.39
C GLY A 283 -11.13 6.55 -3.63
N GLU A 284 -12.20 6.47 -4.41
CA GLU A 284 -12.84 5.21 -4.80
C GLU A 284 -12.00 4.44 -5.83
N ILE A 285 -11.28 5.17 -6.68
CA ILE A 285 -10.32 4.64 -7.65
C ILE A 285 -8.98 5.36 -7.47
N VAL A 286 -7.92 4.69 -7.85
CA VAL A 286 -6.55 5.24 -7.74
C VAL A 286 -5.96 5.58 -9.11
N GLN A 287 -6.64 5.20 -10.19
CA GLN A 287 -6.19 5.39 -11.57
C GLN A 287 -7.39 5.54 -12.50
N LEU A 288 -7.28 6.48 -13.46
CA LEU A 288 -8.35 6.85 -14.37
C LEU A 288 -8.38 6.00 -15.63
N ALA A 289 -7.19 5.66 -16.16
CA ALA A 289 -7.06 4.97 -17.43
C ALA A 289 -7.15 3.45 -17.30
N ARG A 290 -7.22 2.82 -18.46
CA ARG A 290 -7.39 1.38 -18.58
C ARG A 290 -6.07 0.60 -18.65
N SER A 291 -4.99 1.19 -19.13
CA SER A 291 -3.74 0.47 -19.36
C SER A 291 -2.54 1.31 -19.00
N TYR A 292 -1.60 0.71 -18.27
CA TYR A 292 -0.39 1.36 -17.82
C TYR A 292 0.81 0.44 -18.02
N LEU A 293 1.97 1.05 -18.21
CA LEU A 293 3.25 0.38 -18.24
C LEU A 293 4.22 1.11 -17.32
N TYR A 294 4.79 0.42 -16.36
CA TYR A 294 5.87 0.92 -15.54
C TYR A 294 7.21 0.35 -16.01
N LEU A 295 8.19 1.23 -16.15
CA LEU A 295 9.59 0.87 -16.36
C LEU A 295 10.42 1.58 -15.31
N GLY A 296 11.26 0.86 -14.59
CA GLY A 296 12.09 1.47 -13.56
C GLY A 296 13.15 0.54 -13.03
N GLY A 297 13.85 0.99 -12.01
CA GLY A 297 14.90 0.23 -11.38
C GLY A 297 15.65 1.01 -10.33
N GLY A 298 16.75 0.42 -9.89
CA GLY A 298 17.61 1.00 -8.88
C GLY A 298 19.09 0.70 -9.15
N TYR A 299 19.94 1.62 -8.74
CA TYR A 299 21.37 1.52 -8.90
C TYR A 299 22.10 1.86 -7.60
N GLN A 300 22.98 0.95 -7.17
CA GLN A 300 23.84 1.14 -6.00
C GLN A 300 25.05 1.98 -6.40
N LEU A 301 24.95 3.30 -6.19
CA LEU A 301 26.03 4.26 -6.50
C LEU A 301 27.22 4.12 -5.54
N HIS A 302 26.94 3.81 -4.29
CA HIS A 302 27.89 3.60 -3.21
C HIS A 302 27.25 2.67 -2.17
N PRO A 303 27.97 1.89 -1.35
CA PRO A 303 27.34 1.05 -0.32
C PRO A 303 26.33 1.76 0.60
N LEU A 304 26.46 3.08 0.76
CA LEU A 304 25.54 3.91 1.54
C LEU A 304 24.58 4.76 0.67
N LEU A 305 24.66 4.69 -0.67
CA LEU A 305 23.88 5.55 -1.57
C LEU A 305 23.22 4.71 -2.66
N TYR A 306 21.91 4.62 -2.62
CA TYR A 306 21.07 3.90 -3.59
C TYR A 306 20.16 4.88 -4.34
N ALA A 307 20.24 4.88 -5.66
CA ALA A 307 19.36 5.67 -6.51
C ALA A 307 18.28 4.80 -7.11
N THR A 308 17.04 5.33 -7.18
CA THR A 308 15.93 4.69 -7.89
C THR A 308 15.34 5.64 -8.91
N GLY A 309 14.81 5.08 -9.98
CA GLY A 309 14.09 5.84 -10.98
C GLY A 309 13.06 4.97 -11.69
N GLY A 310 12.01 5.61 -12.20
CA GLY A 310 11.00 4.92 -12.95
C GLY A 310 10.04 5.86 -13.67
N VAL A 311 9.37 5.32 -14.66
CA VAL A 311 8.35 6.03 -15.44
C VAL A 311 7.10 5.18 -15.49
N ASN A 312 6.00 5.77 -15.09
CA ASN A 312 4.68 5.19 -15.27
C ASN A 312 4.04 5.83 -16.52
N PHE A 313 3.80 5.02 -17.53
CA PHE A 313 3.18 5.42 -18.78
C PHE A 313 1.67 5.13 -18.72
N ASN A 314 0.84 6.13 -18.91
CA ASN A 314 -0.56 5.94 -19.24
C ASN A 314 -0.68 5.67 -20.74
N LEU A 315 -1.00 4.44 -21.13
CA LEU A 315 -1.06 4.02 -22.54
C LEU A 315 -2.35 4.46 -23.25
N ASN A 316 -3.26 5.15 -22.58
CA ASN A 316 -4.53 5.62 -23.13
C ASN A 316 -4.48 7.09 -23.55
N ASP A 317 -3.73 7.93 -22.84
CA ASP A 317 -3.59 9.35 -23.12
C ASP A 317 -2.14 9.77 -23.39
N ASN A 318 -1.17 8.84 -23.28
CA ASN A 318 0.26 9.02 -23.45
C ASN A 318 0.93 9.94 -22.40
N SER A 319 0.24 10.26 -21.31
CA SER A 319 0.86 10.99 -20.21
C SER A 319 1.85 10.10 -19.44
N LEU A 320 2.84 10.73 -18.81
CA LEU A 320 3.92 10.08 -18.09
C LEU A 320 3.98 10.61 -16.65
N PHE A 321 4.37 9.74 -15.73
CA PHE A 321 4.70 10.11 -14.38
C PHE A 321 6.09 9.60 -14.04
N VAL A 322 7.08 10.51 -14.05
CA VAL A 322 8.48 10.20 -13.80
C VAL A 322 8.76 10.32 -12.32
N GLN A 323 9.45 9.34 -11.76
CA GLN A 323 9.90 9.31 -10.38
C GLN A 323 11.41 9.12 -10.35
N ALA A 324 12.10 9.87 -9.52
CA ALA A 324 13.51 9.66 -9.25
C ALA A 324 13.79 9.94 -7.77
N SER A 325 14.59 9.11 -7.14
CA SER A 325 15.00 9.32 -5.76
C SER A 325 16.37 8.76 -5.46
N ALA A 326 16.99 9.28 -4.41
CA ALA A 326 18.20 8.77 -3.82
C ALA A 326 18.02 8.55 -2.33
N LEU A 327 18.44 7.40 -1.85
CA LEU A 327 18.49 7.00 -0.44
C LEU A 327 19.95 7.04 0.01
N TRP A 328 20.24 7.82 1.02
CA TRP A 328 21.52 7.86 1.70
C TRP A 328 21.39 7.32 3.13
N SER A 329 22.05 6.19 3.42
CA SER A 329 22.18 5.64 4.77
C SER A 329 23.19 6.47 5.54
N THR A 330 22.73 7.28 6.49
CA THR A 330 23.56 8.21 7.28
C THR A 330 24.11 7.58 8.55
N GLY A 331 23.59 6.41 8.92
CA GLY A 331 24.01 5.59 10.06
C GLY A 331 23.28 4.26 10.05
N ASP A 332 23.55 3.42 11.05
CA ASP A 332 22.96 2.07 11.13
C ASP A 332 21.41 2.10 11.19
N ASN A 333 20.85 3.13 11.80
CA ASN A 333 19.42 3.29 12.03
C ASN A 333 18.83 4.54 11.39
N SER A 334 19.60 5.26 10.55
CA SER A 334 19.15 6.53 9.99
C SER A 334 19.40 6.61 8.49
N ALA A 335 18.46 7.24 7.80
CA ALA A 335 18.52 7.45 6.37
C ALA A 335 17.92 8.80 5.96
N VAL A 336 18.40 9.34 4.85
CA VAL A 336 17.84 10.49 4.17
C VAL A 336 17.45 10.10 2.76
N HIS A 337 16.22 10.40 2.38
CA HIS A 337 15.71 10.24 1.03
C HIS A 337 15.49 11.62 0.39
N VAL A 338 15.91 11.77 -0.83
CA VAL A 338 15.62 12.94 -1.65
C VAL A 338 14.99 12.46 -2.94
N GLY A 339 13.93 13.09 -3.39
CA GLY A 339 13.29 12.64 -4.61
C GLY A 339 12.45 13.70 -5.31
N THR A 340 12.03 13.34 -6.52
CA THR A 340 11.16 14.16 -7.35
C THR A 340 10.12 13.30 -8.06
N LEU A 341 8.94 13.90 -8.29
CA LEU A 341 7.82 13.34 -9.02
C LEU A 341 7.46 14.36 -10.10
N LEU A 342 7.55 13.97 -11.36
CA LEU A 342 7.39 14.87 -12.49
C LEU A 342 6.31 14.32 -13.43
N PRO A 343 5.09 14.88 -13.42
CA PRO A 343 4.09 14.61 -14.44
C PRO A 343 4.50 15.25 -15.76
N VAL A 344 4.28 14.54 -16.85
CA VAL A 344 4.42 15.04 -18.24
C VAL A 344 3.12 14.71 -18.96
N ALA A 345 2.29 15.71 -19.18
CA ALA A 345 0.93 15.53 -19.65
C ALA A 345 0.39 16.79 -20.32
N ASP A 346 -0.51 16.63 -21.29
CA ASP A 346 -1.31 17.70 -21.83
C ASP A 346 -2.55 17.97 -20.95
N THR A 347 -3.18 19.12 -21.16
CA THR A 347 -4.37 19.50 -20.38
C THR A 347 -5.50 18.49 -20.55
N GLY A 348 -5.94 17.93 -19.43
CA GLY A 348 -7.01 16.93 -19.36
C GLY A 348 -6.55 15.48 -19.37
N ASP A 349 -5.27 15.22 -19.55
CA ASP A 349 -4.69 13.90 -19.34
C ASP A 349 -4.63 13.54 -17.87
N GLU A 350 -4.47 12.27 -17.54
CA GLU A 350 -4.49 11.82 -16.14
C GLU A 350 -3.43 12.51 -15.30
N TYR A 351 -2.16 12.51 -15.74
CA TYR A 351 -1.08 13.06 -14.92
C TYR A 351 -1.01 14.60 -14.93
N TRP A 352 -1.80 15.29 -15.75
CA TRP A 352 -1.97 16.74 -15.66
C TRP A 352 -2.58 17.19 -14.33
N TYR A 353 -3.37 16.33 -13.68
CA TYR A 353 -3.99 16.62 -12.37
C TYR A 353 -3.03 16.41 -11.18
N TYR A 354 -1.84 15.88 -11.42
CA TYR A 354 -0.84 15.65 -10.38
C TYR A 354 0.20 16.78 -10.38
N PRO A 355 0.57 17.33 -9.20
CA PRO A 355 1.60 18.35 -9.14
C PRO A 355 2.98 17.73 -9.38
N ALA A 356 3.86 18.48 -10.07
CA ALA A 356 5.28 18.21 -9.97
C ALA A 356 5.69 18.41 -8.51
N SER A 357 6.58 17.54 -8.00
CA SER A 357 6.94 17.58 -6.58
C SER A 357 8.40 17.29 -6.37
N VAL A 358 8.99 17.95 -5.38
CA VAL A 358 10.30 17.61 -4.83
C VAL A 358 10.15 17.36 -3.33
N TYR A 359 10.90 16.40 -2.80
CA TYR A 359 10.81 16.10 -1.38
C TYR A 359 12.15 15.68 -0.77
N VAL A 360 12.22 15.86 0.54
CA VAL A 360 13.26 15.34 1.41
C VAL A 360 12.60 14.62 2.57
N ARG A 361 13.06 13.42 2.89
CA ARG A 361 12.61 12.63 4.03
C ARG A 361 13.80 12.17 4.85
N GLY A 362 13.82 12.51 6.12
CA GLY A 362 14.75 11.94 7.11
C GLY A 362 14.03 10.92 7.97
N GLU A 363 14.67 9.81 8.29
CA GLU A 363 14.12 8.78 9.16
C GLU A 363 15.16 8.21 10.13
N PHE A 364 14.70 7.88 11.33
CA PHE A 364 15.49 7.23 12.37
C PHE A 364 14.68 6.11 13.01
N HIS A 365 15.23 4.92 13.06
CA HIS A 365 14.60 3.70 13.62
C HIS A 365 15.24 3.34 14.95
N PHE A 366 14.46 2.81 15.89
CA PHE A 366 14.93 2.39 17.23
C PHE A 366 14.22 1.14 17.74
#